data_b8333804b1d964945b4c2595d25b6548
#
_entry.id   b8333804b1d964945b4c2595d25b6548
#
_cell.length_a   1.000
_cell.length_b   1.000
_cell.length_c   1.000
_cell.angle_alpha   90.00
_cell.angle_beta   90.00
_cell.angle_gamma   90.00
#
_symmetry.space_group_name_H-M   'P 1'
#
loop_
_entity.id
_entity.type
_entity.pdbx_description
1 polymer ?
#
loop_
_entity_poly.entity_id
_entity_poly.type
_entity_poly.pdbx_seq_one_letter_code
_entity_poly.pdbx_strand_id
1 'polypeptide(L)'
;RPRCPQDSSEEPAAREPRLRDTPEDICFEATANAIALHPERPLLAAGDVDGDVYLYSYSCTEGENRQLWSSGHHLKSCRDVAFSQDGQKLFTVSKDKSVHILTVEEGRLETRFPKAHGSALNCVLPIDHHVFATGDDGGAVKVWDLRKGDAILEARQQEEYISAMTVDGNGKILLTASGDGTLGVYNVKRRRFELLSEPQNGDLTSVVLLKRGRKVACGSSEGTIYLFNWDGFGAASDRFALRAESIDCMVPVTDSIVCVGSLDGVIRAVNVLPNRVVGSVGQHLGEPIEQLAVGPGGTLLASSAHDQKVKFWDVSALHSLVVDDYRRKKKRGGPLRALSSKAVGSGEDFFADLRDEPEEAAA
;
A
#
# COMPACT_ATOMS: atom_id res chain seq x y z
N ARG A 1 -29.57 11.87 67.85
CA ARG A 1 -29.17 12.31 66.49
C ARG A 1 -28.43 11.13 65.85
N PRO A 2 -28.90 10.54 64.74
CA PRO A 2 -28.16 9.50 64.01
C PRO A 2 -27.10 10.17 63.13
N ARG A 3 -25.90 9.54 63.09
CA ARG A 3 -24.80 9.91 62.17
C ARG A 3 -25.13 9.35 60.79
N CYS A 4 -25.04 10.23 59.77
CA CYS A 4 -25.04 9.78 58.35
C CYS A 4 -23.78 8.99 58.06
N PRO A 5 -23.88 7.94 57.23
CA PRO A 5 -22.70 7.27 56.67
C PRO A 5 -22.03 8.22 55.65
N GLN A 6 -20.73 8.37 55.73
CA GLN A 6 -19.92 9.00 54.70
C GLN A 6 -19.84 8.00 53.51
N ASP A 7 -20.44 8.42 52.43
CA ASP A 7 -20.28 7.77 51.11
C ASP A 7 -18.82 8.04 50.65
N SER A 8 -17.99 7.04 50.79
CA SER A 8 -16.68 7.03 50.16
C SER A 8 -16.86 6.61 48.70
N SER A 9 -17.07 7.58 47.83
CA SER A 9 -16.95 7.38 46.40
C SER A 9 -15.47 7.07 46.09
N GLU A 10 -15.11 5.79 46.03
CA GLU A 10 -13.86 5.35 45.45
C GLU A 10 -13.94 5.70 43.93
N GLU A 11 -13.20 6.72 43.53
CA GLU A 11 -12.90 6.92 42.10
C GLU A 11 -12.22 5.66 41.57
N PRO A 12 -12.67 5.11 40.41
CA PRO A 12 -12.04 3.95 39.86
C PRO A 12 -10.60 4.29 39.50
N ALA A 13 -9.65 3.62 40.14
CA ALA A 13 -8.23 3.76 39.87
C ALA A 13 -7.99 3.69 38.35
N ALA A 14 -7.39 4.74 37.80
CA ALA A 14 -7.04 4.81 36.38
C ALA A 14 -6.17 3.57 36.08
N ARG A 15 -6.68 2.69 35.21
CA ARG A 15 -5.92 1.52 34.74
C ARG A 15 -4.70 2.03 33.99
N GLU A 16 -3.52 1.53 34.34
CA GLU A 16 -2.31 1.82 33.56
C GLU A 16 -2.53 1.39 32.10
N PRO A 17 -2.18 2.25 31.13
CA PRO A 17 -2.35 1.94 29.71
C PRO A 17 -1.51 0.70 29.34
N ARG A 18 -2.13 -0.25 28.63
CA ARG A 18 -1.48 -1.49 28.22
C ARG A 18 -0.65 -1.27 26.97
N LEU A 19 0.54 -1.85 26.92
CA LEU A 19 1.36 -1.92 25.72
C LEU A 19 0.86 -3.06 24.85
N ARG A 20 0.65 -2.79 23.55
CA ARG A 20 0.21 -3.75 22.53
C ARG A 20 1.35 -4.02 21.55
N ASP A 21 1.26 -5.12 20.81
CA ASP A 21 2.22 -5.45 19.75
C ASP A 21 2.05 -4.52 18.53
N THR A 22 0.83 -4.04 18.29
CA THR A 22 0.49 -3.09 17.22
C THR A 22 -0.39 -1.96 17.73
N PRO A 23 -0.38 -0.78 17.07
CA PRO A 23 -1.34 0.29 17.36
C PRO A 23 -2.79 -0.19 17.24
N GLU A 24 -3.69 0.52 17.93
CA GLU A 24 -5.14 0.28 17.81
C GLU A 24 -5.65 0.68 16.42
N ASP A 25 -6.77 0.06 16.01
CA ASP A 25 -7.47 0.45 14.79
C ASP A 25 -7.90 1.92 14.86
N ILE A 26 -7.76 2.63 13.75
CA ILE A 26 -8.29 3.98 13.61
C ILE A 26 -9.59 3.91 12.82
N CYS A 27 -10.68 4.39 13.40
CA CYS A 27 -11.99 4.43 12.77
C CYS A 27 -12.23 5.81 12.15
N PHE A 28 -12.81 5.82 10.94
CA PHE A 28 -13.18 7.02 10.20
C PHE A 28 -14.71 7.09 10.06
N GLU A 29 -15.25 8.28 9.82
CA GLU A 29 -16.68 8.47 9.53
C GLU A 29 -17.03 8.05 8.09
N ALA A 30 -16.07 8.21 7.17
CA ALA A 30 -16.15 7.81 5.77
C ALA A 30 -15.03 6.82 5.43
N THR A 31 -15.17 6.09 4.31
CA THR A 31 -14.14 5.14 3.87
C THR A 31 -12.83 5.88 3.53
N ALA A 32 -11.74 5.47 4.16
CA ALA A 32 -10.40 5.94 3.83
C ALA A 32 -9.90 5.22 2.57
N ASN A 33 -9.96 5.90 1.42
CA ASN A 33 -9.50 5.36 0.14
C ASN A 33 -7.97 5.32 0.03
N ALA A 34 -7.31 6.22 0.72
CA ALA A 34 -5.87 6.42 0.60
C ALA A 34 -5.23 6.52 1.96
N ILE A 35 -4.13 5.82 2.14
CA ILE A 35 -3.31 5.87 3.36
C ILE A 35 -1.83 5.94 3.02
N ALA A 36 -1.07 6.61 3.85
CA ALA A 36 0.39 6.61 3.81
C ALA A 36 0.96 6.65 5.22
N LEU A 37 2.05 5.94 5.45
CA LEU A 37 2.83 6.03 6.69
C LEU A 37 4.03 6.95 6.48
N HIS A 38 4.30 7.79 7.46
CA HIS A 38 5.42 8.72 7.42
C HIS A 38 6.76 7.96 7.40
N PRO A 39 7.75 8.42 6.63
CA PRO A 39 9.01 7.67 6.45
C PRO A 39 9.82 7.48 7.74
N GLU A 40 9.70 8.36 8.73
CA GLU A 40 10.54 8.33 9.93
C GLU A 40 9.75 8.37 11.25
N ARG A 41 8.54 8.95 11.26
CA ARG A 41 7.75 9.19 12.48
C ARG A 41 6.52 8.29 12.53
N PRO A 42 5.97 7.99 13.71
CA PRO A 42 4.74 7.20 13.83
C PRO A 42 3.51 8.05 13.48
N LEU A 43 3.41 8.44 12.20
CA LEU A 43 2.32 9.23 11.65
C LEU A 43 1.67 8.50 10.49
N LEU A 44 0.34 8.55 10.45
CA LEU A 44 -0.52 8.05 9.39
C LEU A 44 -1.24 9.23 8.74
N ALA A 45 -1.12 9.38 7.43
CA ALA A 45 -1.99 10.21 6.63
C ALA A 45 -3.09 9.35 6.00
N ALA A 46 -4.31 9.87 5.96
CA ALA A 46 -5.44 9.22 5.31
C ALA A 46 -6.26 10.25 4.53
N GLY A 47 -6.77 9.83 3.36
CA GLY A 47 -7.72 10.58 2.56
C GLY A 47 -8.99 9.77 2.35
N ASP A 48 -10.16 10.40 2.47
CA ASP A 48 -11.43 9.71 2.41
C ASP A 48 -12.26 9.99 1.15
N VAL A 49 -13.40 9.32 1.04
CA VAL A 49 -14.34 9.44 -0.09
C VAL A 49 -15.00 10.82 -0.16
N ASP A 50 -15.06 11.57 0.93
CA ASP A 50 -15.66 12.91 1.00
C ASP A 50 -14.67 14.00 0.61
N GLY A 51 -13.37 13.69 0.57
CA GLY A 51 -12.30 14.57 0.18
C GLY A 51 -11.55 15.18 1.37
N ASP A 52 -11.84 14.69 2.56
CA ASP A 52 -11.12 15.09 3.76
C ASP A 52 -9.78 14.33 3.87
N VAL A 53 -8.79 15.02 4.38
CA VAL A 53 -7.44 14.49 4.62
C VAL A 53 -7.12 14.63 6.10
N TYR A 54 -6.63 13.56 6.69
CA TYR A 54 -6.34 13.46 8.12
C TYR A 54 -4.88 13.12 8.35
N LEU A 55 -4.34 13.63 9.44
CA LEU A 55 -3.07 13.16 10.00
C LEU A 55 -3.28 12.67 11.41
N TYR A 56 -2.87 11.43 11.67
CA TYR A 56 -2.89 10.80 12.99
C TYR A 56 -1.48 10.50 13.47
N SER A 57 -1.24 10.68 14.75
CA SER A 57 -0.16 9.98 15.44
C SER A 57 -0.68 8.64 15.95
N TYR A 58 0.10 7.59 15.80
CA TYR A 58 -0.23 6.26 16.31
C TYR A 58 0.82 5.78 17.32
N SER A 59 0.38 4.96 18.28
CA SER A 59 1.24 4.40 19.32
C SER A 59 0.81 2.96 19.62
N CYS A 60 1.75 2.14 20.06
CA CYS A 60 1.45 0.82 20.61
C CYS A 60 0.90 0.88 22.04
N THR A 61 0.82 2.05 22.65
CA THR A 61 0.17 2.25 23.95
C THR A 61 -1.33 2.47 23.75
N GLU A 62 -2.15 1.70 24.47
CA GLU A 62 -3.61 1.74 24.36
C GLU A 62 -4.15 3.16 24.61
N GLY A 63 -5.02 3.63 23.70
CA GLY A 63 -5.67 4.96 23.80
C GLY A 63 -4.79 6.15 23.44
N GLU A 64 -3.59 5.95 22.90
CA GLU A 64 -2.68 7.06 22.54
C GLU A 64 -2.74 7.48 21.06
N ASN A 65 -3.53 6.82 20.23
CA ASN A 65 -3.75 7.30 18.86
C ASN A 65 -4.47 8.64 18.88
N ARG A 66 -3.92 9.65 18.18
CA ARG A 66 -4.48 11.02 18.17
C ARG A 66 -4.55 11.58 16.77
N GLN A 67 -5.69 12.17 16.43
CA GLN A 67 -5.79 13.02 15.26
C GLN A 67 -5.06 14.33 15.54
N LEU A 68 -4.05 14.65 14.74
CA LEU A 68 -3.28 15.87 14.86
C LEU A 68 -3.96 17.03 14.15
N TRP A 69 -4.45 16.77 12.95
CA TRP A 69 -5.24 17.73 12.17
C TRP A 69 -6.10 17.02 11.11
N SER A 70 -7.07 17.75 10.57
CA SER A 70 -7.82 17.38 9.37
C SER A 70 -7.94 18.58 8.44
N SER A 71 -8.10 18.31 7.15
CA SER A 71 -8.14 19.34 6.10
C SER A 71 -9.18 18.96 5.04
N GLY A 72 -10.21 19.78 4.90
CA GLY A 72 -11.33 19.60 3.95
C GLY A 72 -11.16 20.47 2.70
N HIS A 73 -10.00 20.45 2.05
CA HIS A 73 -9.72 21.30 0.89
C HIS A 73 -10.13 20.69 -0.46
N HIS A 74 -10.30 19.37 -0.55
CA HIS A 74 -10.80 18.74 -1.76
C HIS A 74 -12.33 18.80 -1.84
N LEU A 75 -12.84 19.00 -3.06
CA LEU A 75 -14.29 19.08 -3.32
C LEU A 75 -14.93 17.73 -3.64
N LYS A 76 -14.11 16.70 -3.81
CA LYS A 76 -14.50 15.31 -4.10
C LYS A 76 -13.49 14.38 -3.47
N SER A 77 -13.80 13.08 -3.53
CA SER A 77 -12.97 12.00 -2.99
C SER A 77 -11.47 12.24 -3.15
N CYS A 78 -10.72 12.13 -2.04
CA CYS A 78 -9.27 12.04 -2.05
C CYS A 78 -8.90 10.60 -2.46
N ARG A 79 -8.13 10.44 -3.53
CA ARG A 79 -7.84 9.12 -4.10
C ARG A 79 -6.47 8.59 -3.77
N ASP A 80 -5.52 9.47 -3.49
CA ASP A 80 -4.18 9.06 -3.08
C ASP A 80 -3.52 10.13 -2.22
N VAL A 81 -2.68 9.68 -1.30
CA VAL A 81 -1.86 10.52 -0.42
C VAL A 81 -0.44 9.96 -0.35
N ALA A 82 0.55 10.83 -0.35
CA ALA A 82 1.95 10.42 -0.25
C ALA A 82 2.78 11.45 0.49
N PHE A 83 3.63 11.01 1.40
CA PHE A 83 4.62 11.87 2.05
C PHE A 83 5.80 12.14 1.12
N SER A 84 6.38 13.34 1.21
CA SER A 84 7.71 13.59 0.65
C SER A 84 8.76 12.71 1.34
N GLN A 85 9.91 12.51 0.68
CA GLN A 85 10.97 11.66 1.20
C GLN A 85 11.51 12.13 2.56
N ASP A 86 11.53 13.46 2.78
CA ASP A 86 11.92 14.09 4.04
C ASP A 86 10.80 14.17 5.08
N GLY A 87 9.60 13.72 4.74
CA GLY A 87 8.42 13.74 5.61
C GLY A 87 7.86 15.13 5.92
N GLN A 88 8.32 16.20 5.25
CA GLN A 88 7.88 17.57 5.55
C GLN A 88 6.56 17.93 4.87
N LYS A 89 6.28 17.30 3.72
CA LYS A 89 5.13 17.60 2.88
C LYS A 89 4.25 16.36 2.68
N LEU A 90 2.96 16.60 2.57
CA LEU A 90 1.97 15.61 2.20
C LEU A 90 1.35 16.03 0.86
N PHE A 91 1.48 15.16 -0.14
CA PHE A 91 0.85 15.30 -1.46
C PHE A 91 -0.49 14.58 -1.44
N THR A 92 -1.52 15.22 -1.94
CA THR A 92 -2.86 14.64 -2.04
C THR A 92 -3.45 14.91 -3.41
N VAL A 93 -4.15 13.93 -3.96
CA VAL A 93 -4.82 14.02 -5.27
C VAL A 93 -6.27 13.60 -5.15
N SER A 94 -7.14 14.19 -5.98
CA SER A 94 -8.56 14.01 -5.87
C SER A 94 -9.27 13.83 -7.20
N LYS A 95 -10.46 13.24 -7.11
CA LYS A 95 -11.45 13.19 -8.19
C LYS A 95 -11.88 14.60 -8.67
N ASP A 96 -11.63 15.65 -7.89
CA ASP A 96 -11.87 17.05 -8.29
C ASP A 96 -10.82 17.59 -9.28
N LYS A 97 -9.85 16.76 -9.69
CA LYS A 97 -8.77 17.06 -10.64
C LYS A 97 -7.69 17.98 -10.08
N SER A 98 -7.64 18.16 -8.77
CA SER A 98 -6.63 18.99 -8.10
C SER A 98 -5.56 18.18 -7.41
N VAL A 99 -4.37 18.76 -7.31
CA VAL A 99 -3.28 18.32 -6.45
C VAL A 99 -3.11 19.33 -5.34
N HIS A 100 -3.06 18.90 -4.11
CA HIS A 100 -2.76 19.74 -2.96
C HIS A 100 -1.46 19.26 -2.30
N ILE A 101 -0.67 20.21 -1.84
CA ILE A 101 0.54 19.95 -1.06
C ILE A 101 0.37 20.66 0.27
N LEU A 102 0.37 19.85 1.34
CA LEU A 102 0.16 20.30 2.70
C LEU A 102 1.46 20.20 3.49
N THR A 103 1.64 21.09 4.46
CA THR A 103 2.69 20.94 5.47
C THR A 103 2.27 19.86 6.47
N VAL A 104 3.17 18.91 6.79
CA VAL A 104 2.84 17.80 7.69
C VAL A 104 2.60 18.30 9.12
N GLU A 105 3.36 19.30 9.59
CA GLU A 105 3.25 19.80 10.97
C GLU A 105 1.91 20.47 11.27
N GLU A 106 1.41 21.28 10.35
CA GLU A 106 0.23 22.13 10.60
C GLU A 106 -0.99 21.76 9.75
N GLY A 107 -0.84 20.85 8.76
CA GLY A 107 -1.90 20.57 7.80
C GLY A 107 -2.26 21.77 6.91
N ARG A 108 -1.38 22.77 6.83
CA ARG A 108 -1.62 23.98 6.05
C ARG A 108 -1.40 23.71 4.55
N LEU A 109 -2.34 24.17 3.73
CA LEU A 109 -2.20 24.12 2.28
C LEU A 109 -1.06 25.08 1.84
N GLU A 110 0.03 24.50 1.34
CA GLU A 110 1.20 25.25 0.84
C GLU A 110 1.06 25.56 -0.65
N THR A 111 0.68 24.57 -1.43
CA THR A 111 0.57 24.69 -2.90
C THR A 111 -0.67 23.94 -3.38
N ARG A 112 -1.34 24.53 -4.40
CA ARG A 112 -2.48 23.94 -5.05
C ARG A 112 -2.33 24.01 -6.56
N PHE A 113 -2.58 22.88 -7.24
CA PHE A 113 -2.72 22.82 -8.70
C PHE A 113 -4.19 22.51 -9.03
N PRO A 114 -5.03 23.55 -9.22
CA PRO A 114 -6.42 23.35 -9.60
C PRO A 114 -6.48 22.88 -11.05
N LYS A 115 -7.31 21.88 -11.35
CA LYS A 115 -7.41 21.31 -12.70
C LYS A 115 -6.05 20.85 -13.26
N ALA A 116 -5.25 20.19 -12.42
CA ALA A 116 -3.94 19.67 -12.81
C ALA A 116 -4.02 18.73 -14.02
N HIS A 117 -5.12 18.00 -14.14
CA HIS A 117 -5.41 17.08 -15.25
C HIS A 117 -6.78 17.36 -15.89
N GLY A 118 -6.98 16.82 -17.10
CA GLY A 118 -8.28 16.85 -17.79
C GLY A 118 -9.29 15.88 -17.20
N SER A 119 -8.82 14.76 -16.61
CA SER A 119 -9.60 13.74 -15.92
C SER A 119 -9.35 13.74 -14.41
N ALA A 120 -10.14 12.98 -13.66
CA ALA A 120 -9.94 12.80 -12.23
C ALA A 120 -8.57 12.16 -11.95
N LEU A 121 -7.89 12.63 -10.91
CA LEU A 121 -6.61 12.07 -10.48
C LEU A 121 -6.80 10.79 -9.69
N ASN A 122 -5.86 9.87 -9.85
CA ASN A 122 -5.89 8.54 -9.23
C ASN A 122 -4.70 8.30 -8.30
N CYS A 123 -3.51 8.73 -8.69
CA CYS A 123 -2.28 8.43 -7.95
C CYS A 123 -1.30 9.60 -7.99
N VAL A 124 -0.48 9.68 -6.96
CA VAL A 124 0.60 10.66 -6.80
C VAL A 124 1.86 10.00 -6.27
N LEU A 125 3.00 10.36 -6.81
CA LEU A 125 4.30 9.85 -6.39
C LEU A 125 5.33 10.99 -6.27
N PRO A 126 5.73 11.38 -5.06
CA PRO A 126 6.90 12.22 -4.87
C PRO A 126 8.18 11.48 -5.33
N ILE A 127 8.94 12.11 -6.24
CA ILE A 127 10.16 11.52 -6.83
C ILE A 127 11.42 12.04 -6.12
N ASP A 128 11.45 13.34 -5.88
CA ASP A 128 12.50 14.00 -5.08
C ASP A 128 11.93 15.22 -4.35
N HIS A 129 12.77 16.06 -3.75
CA HIS A 129 12.34 17.25 -2.99
C HIS A 129 11.51 18.26 -3.80
N HIS A 130 11.63 18.25 -5.14
CA HIS A 130 10.98 19.23 -6.01
C HIS A 130 10.14 18.61 -7.10
N VAL A 131 10.31 17.33 -7.38
CA VAL A 131 9.70 16.63 -8.50
C VAL A 131 8.73 15.58 -8.01
N PHE A 132 7.52 15.58 -8.57
CA PHE A 132 6.52 14.55 -8.31
C PHE A 132 5.77 14.19 -9.59
N ALA A 133 5.19 13.00 -9.62
CA ALA A 133 4.39 12.51 -10.72
C ALA A 133 2.92 12.34 -10.29
N THR A 134 2.02 12.47 -11.26
CA THR A 134 0.58 12.22 -11.09
C THR A 134 0.03 11.44 -12.27
N GLY A 135 -0.96 10.57 -11.99
CA GLY A 135 -1.70 9.81 -12.99
C GLY A 135 -3.20 10.03 -12.86
N ASP A 136 -3.91 10.00 -13.98
CA ASP A 136 -5.35 10.24 -14.02
C ASP A 136 -6.16 9.07 -14.60
N ASP A 137 -7.50 9.21 -14.53
CA ASP A 137 -8.47 8.23 -15.06
C ASP A 137 -8.44 8.10 -16.59
N GLY A 138 -7.85 9.04 -17.30
CA GLY A 138 -7.76 9.03 -18.76
C GLY A 138 -6.43 8.51 -19.29
N GLY A 139 -5.56 7.96 -18.43
CA GLY A 139 -4.25 7.43 -18.83
C GLY A 139 -3.17 8.48 -19.02
N ALA A 140 -3.43 9.73 -18.59
CA ALA A 140 -2.41 10.78 -18.66
C ALA A 140 -1.49 10.71 -17.45
N VAL A 141 -0.20 10.83 -17.71
CA VAL A 141 0.88 10.92 -16.72
C VAL A 141 1.52 12.30 -16.84
N LYS A 142 1.64 13.01 -15.73
CA LYS A 142 2.36 14.28 -15.66
C LYS A 142 3.46 14.20 -14.61
N VAL A 143 4.59 14.81 -14.91
CA VAL A 143 5.68 15.05 -13.95
C VAL A 143 5.81 16.54 -13.75
N TRP A 144 5.85 16.96 -12.50
CA TRP A 144 5.82 18.35 -12.07
C TRP A 144 7.12 18.74 -11.40
N ASP A 145 7.51 20.00 -11.57
CA ASP A 145 8.62 20.62 -10.84
C ASP A 145 8.09 21.81 -10.02
N LEU A 146 8.09 21.67 -8.69
CA LEU A 146 7.58 22.69 -7.75
C LEU A 146 8.24 24.05 -7.91
N ARG A 147 9.49 24.09 -8.37
CA ARG A 147 10.22 25.34 -8.61
C ARG A 147 9.69 26.10 -9.83
N LYS A 148 9.06 25.39 -10.77
CA LYS A 148 8.52 25.95 -12.01
C LYS A 148 7.02 26.18 -11.92
N GLY A 149 6.33 25.44 -11.04
CA GLY A 149 4.88 25.47 -10.92
C GLY A 149 4.13 24.84 -12.09
N ASP A 150 4.84 24.19 -13.01
CA ASP A 150 4.29 23.58 -14.22
C ASP A 150 4.74 22.13 -14.40
N ALA A 151 4.00 21.39 -15.23
CA ALA A 151 4.40 20.06 -15.67
C ALA A 151 5.63 20.15 -16.58
N ILE A 152 6.64 19.35 -16.25
CA ILE A 152 7.89 19.23 -17.05
C ILE A 152 7.83 18.07 -18.04
N LEU A 153 6.89 17.14 -17.85
CA LEU A 153 6.54 16.07 -18.77
C LEU A 153 5.02 15.88 -18.71
N GLU A 154 4.40 15.74 -19.87
CA GLU A 154 3.02 15.33 -20.02
C GLU A 154 2.94 14.31 -21.14
N ALA A 155 2.35 13.15 -20.85
CA ALA A 155 2.19 12.08 -21.82
C ALA A 155 0.88 11.32 -21.56
N ARG A 156 0.23 10.90 -22.63
CA ARG A 156 -0.93 10.02 -22.61
C ARG A 156 -0.70 8.91 -23.61
N GLN A 157 -0.12 7.81 -23.13
CA GLN A 157 0.24 6.63 -23.93
C GLN A 157 -0.61 5.41 -23.56
N GLN A 158 -1.12 5.39 -22.34
CA GLN A 158 -2.02 4.38 -21.82
C GLN A 158 -3.47 4.82 -22.07
N GLU A 159 -4.34 3.88 -22.37
CA GLU A 159 -5.71 4.18 -22.82
C GLU A 159 -6.71 4.28 -21.68
N GLU A 160 -6.38 3.66 -20.52
CA GLU A 160 -7.21 3.65 -19.33
C GLU A 160 -6.47 4.27 -18.13
N TYR A 161 -7.15 4.30 -16.98
CA TYR A 161 -6.66 4.94 -15.77
C TYR A 161 -5.28 4.45 -15.34
N ILE A 162 -4.49 5.37 -14.82
CA ILE A 162 -3.22 5.05 -14.16
C ILE A 162 -3.54 4.63 -12.71
N SER A 163 -3.29 3.38 -12.38
CA SER A 163 -3.62 2.81 -11.08
C SER A 163 -2.55 3.04 -10.02
N ALA A 164 -1.29 2.90 -10.42
CA ALA A 164 -0.15 3.03 -9.52
C ALA A 164 1.10 3.46 -10.26
N MET A 165 2.04 4.03 -9.52
CA MET A 165 3.34 4.47 -10.04
C MET A 165 4.45 4.08 -9.09
N THR A 166 5.64 3.85 -9.65
CA THR A 166 6.88 3.67 -8.90
C THR A 166 8.06 4.27 -9.68
N VAL A 167 9.14 4.59 -8.99
CA VAL A 167 10.34 5.18 -9.60
C VAL A 167 11.57 4.46 -9.12
N ASP A 168 12.60 4.38 -9.95
CA ASP A 168 13.90 3.82 -9.56
C ASP A 168 14.58 4.66 -8.47
N GLY A 169 15.52 4.05 -7.74
CA GLY A 169 16.21 4.71 -6.64
C GLY A 169 17.00 5.98 -7.02
N ASN A 170 17.18 6.23 -8.33
CA ASN A 170 17.86 7.43 -8.85
C ASN A 170 16.87 8.53 -9.33
N GLY A 171 15.57 8.30 -9.23
CA GLY A 171 14.54 9.22 -9.72
C GLY A 171 14.57 9.43 -11.23
N LYS A 172 15.07 8.44 -11.99
CA LYS A 172 15.28 8.56 -13.43
C LYS A 172 14.20 7.88 -14.25
N ILE A 173 13.81 6.66 -13.89
CA ILE A 173 12.84 5.86 -14.62
C ILE A 173 11.57 5.75 -13.77
N LEU A 174 10.50 6.34 -14.28
CA LEU A 174 9.15 6.24 -13.73
C LEU A 174 8.41 5.10 -14.45
N LEU A 175 7.81 4.22 -13.68
CA LEU A 175 6.96 3.12 -14.14
C LEU A 175 5.53 3.38 -13.73
N THR A 176 4.58 3.11 -14.62
CA THR A 176 3.14 3.30 -14.39
C THR A 176 2.39 2.03 -14.74
N ALA A 177 1.50 1.61 -13.85
CA ALA A 177 0.53 0.54 -14.12
C ALA A 177 -0.80 1.16 -14.56
N SER A 178 -1.49 0.54 -15.51
CA SER A 178 -2.76 1.03 -16.05
C SER A 178 -3.83 -0.04 -16.13
N GLY A 179 -5.09 0.41 -16.11
CA GLY A 179 -6.26 -0.43 -16.34
C GLY A 179 -6.30 -1.10 -17.72
N ASP A 180 -5.57 -0.57 -18.71
CA ASP A 180 -5.42 -1.23 -20.01
C ASP A 180 -4.49 -2.46 -20.02
N GLY A 181 -3.98 -2.86 -18.85
CA GLY A 181 -3.09 -4.01 -18.69
C GLY A 181 -1.63 -3.73 -19.04
N THR A 182 -1.25 -2.49 -19.32
CA THR A 182 0.12 -2.14 -19.73
C THR A 182 0.95 -1.53 -18.61
N LEU A 183 2.26 -1.78 -18.66
CA LEU A 183 3.29 -1.09 -17.89
C LEU A 183 3.89 0.01 -18.76
N GLY A 184 3.74 1.27 -18.35
CA GLY A 184 4.35 2.43 -19.01
C GLY A 184 5.71 2.76 -18.42
N VAL A 185 6.65 3.15 -19.28
CA VAL A 185 8.03 3.52 -18.89
C VAL A 185 8.35 4.92 -19.37
N TYR A 186 8.72 5.78 -18.43
CA TYR A 186 9.03 7.19 -18.69
C TYR A 186 10.41 7.55 -18.14
N ASN A 187 11.17 8.34 -18.89
CA ASN A 187 12.42 8.89 -18.42
C ASN A 187 12.21 10.32 -17.89
N VAL A 188 12.18 10.46 -16.59
CA VAL A 188 11.93 11.73 -15.90
C VAL A 188 13.00 12.78 -16.24
N LYS A 189 14.29 12.38 -16.24
CA LYS A 189 15.41 13.30 -16.51
C LYS A 189 15.45 13.77 -17.95
N ARG A 190 15.09 12.88 -18.90
CA ARG A 190 14.99 13.22 -20.33
C ARG A 190 13.62 13.76 -20.71
N ARG A 191 12.65 13.77 -19.78
CA ARG A 191 11.29 14.27 -19.95
C ARG A 191 10.59 13.65 -21.17
N ARG A 192 10.64 12.34 -21.28
CA ARG A 192 10.05 11.64 -22.41
C ARG A 192 9.51 10.26 -22.01
N PHE A 193 8.54 9.84 -22.78
CA PHE A 193 8.07 8.47 -22.81
C PHE A 193 9.13 7.59 -23.48
N GLU A 194 9.32 6.35 -22.98
CA GLU A 194 10.27 5.39 -23.55
C GLU A 194 9.54 4.23 -24.25
N LEU A 195 8.64 3.52 -23.55
CA LEU A 195 7.89 2.40 -24.12
C LEU A 195 6.65 2.02 -23.27
N LEU A 196 5.74 1.24 -23.89
CA LEU A 196 4.72 0.42 -23.22
C LEU A 196 5.11 -1.04 -23.27
N SER A 197 4.72 -1.80 -22.24
CA SER A 197 4.76 -3.26 -22.30
C SER A 197 3.67 -3.81 -23.22
N GLU A 198 3.79 -5.09 -23.59
CA GLU A 198 2.64 -5.85 -24.06
C GLU A 198 1.54 -5.85 -22.99
N PRO A 199 0.24 -5.76 -23.41
CA PRO A 199 -0.87 -5.80 -22.47
C PRO A 199 -0.94 -7.17 -21.78
N GLN A 200 -1.18 -7.16 -20.48
CA GLN A 200 -1.41 -8.34 -19.67
C GLN A 200 -2.91 -8.61 -19.54
N ASN A 201 -3.29 -9.79 -19.04
CA ASN A 201 -4.68 -10.09 -18.75
C ASN A 201 -5.14 -9.35 -17.49
N GLY A 202 -6.25 -8.62 -17.61
CA GLY A 202 -6.82 -7.79 -16.56
C GLY A 202 -6.06 -6.49 -16.35
N ASP A 203 -6.69 -5.61 -15.58
CA ASP A 203 -6.12 -4.31 -15.23
C ASP A 203 -4.86 -4.51 -14.38
N LEU A 204 -3.81 -3.75 -14.64
CA LEU A 204 -2.71 -3.65 -13.68
C LEU A 204 -3.09 -2.65 -12.60
N THR A 205 -3.16 -3.12 -11.35
CA THR A 205 -3.67 -2.37 -10.20
C THR A 205 -2.57 -1.78 -9.33
N SER A 206 -1.38 -2.36 -9.40
CA SER A 206 -0.25 -1.98 -8.57
C SER A 206 1.08 -2.28 -9.26
N VAL A 207 2.12 -1.54 -8.87
CA VAL A 207 3.48 -1.73 -9.39
C VAL A 207 4.51 -1.46 -8.28
N VAL A 208 5.44 -2.40 -8.07
CA VAL A 208 6.49 -2.28 -7.06
C VAL A 208 7.84 -2.78 -7.59
N LEU A 209 8.92 -2.25 -7.02
CA LEU A 209 10.28 -2.69 -7.30
C LEU A 209 10.75 -3.70 -6.25
N LEU A 210 11.41 -4.77 -6.73
CA LEU A 210 11.91 -5.86 -5.92
C LEU A 210 13.32 -6.27 -6.36
N LYS A 211 13.97 -7.15 -5.59
CA LYS A 211 15.29 -7.70 -5.91
C LYS A 211 16.32 -6.60 -6.17
N ARG A 212 16.35 -5.60 -5.28
CA ARG A 212 17.22 -4.42 -5.36
C ARG A 212 17.04 -3.65 -6.67
N GLY A 213 15.78 -3.45 -7.07
CA GLY A 213 15.41 -2.76 -8.30
C GLY A 213 15.64 -3.55 -9.58
N ARG A 214 15.99 -4.85 -9.53
CA ARG A 214 16.21 -5.69 -10.73
C ARG A 214 14.94 -6.33 -11.27
N LYS A 215 13.86 -6.34 -10.49
CA LYS A 215 12.55 -6.88 -10.85
C LYS A 215 11.47 -5.86 -10.57
N VAL A 216 10.49 -5.84 -11.47
CA VAL A 216 9.24 -5.09 -11.30
C VAL A 216 8.12 -6.10 -11.16
N ALA A 217 7.31 -5.96 -10.13
CA ALA A 217 6.12 -6.76 -9.93
C ALA A 217 4.87 -5.89 -10.11
N CYS A 218 3.94 -6.34 -10.94
CA CYS A 218 2.65 -5.70 -11.16
C CYS A 218 1.54 -6.65 -10.70
N GLY A 219 0.64 -6.17 -9.84
CA GLY A 219 -0.57 -6.88 -9.47
C GLY A 219 -1.67 -6.67 -10.51
N SER A 220 -2.52 -7.66 -10.69
CA SER A 220 -3.64 -7.61 -11.64
C SER A 220 -4.98 -7.81 -10.95
N SER A 221 -6.03 -7.20 -11.52
CA SER A 221 -7.43 -7.39 -11.11
C SER A 221 -7.90 -8.85 -11.18
N GLU A 222 -7.18 -9.72 -11.90
CA GLU A 222 -7.46 -11.16 -12.00
C GLU A 222 -6.63 -12.01 -11.02
N GLY A 223 -6.05 -11.43 -9.98
CA GLY A 223 -5.31 -12.16 -8.95
C GLY A 223 -3.94 -12.67 -9.39
N THR A 224 -3.36 -12.13 -10.44
CA THR A 224 -2.04 -12.54 -10.97
C THR A 224 -1.00 -11.46 -10.71
N ILE A 225 0.19 -11.88 -10.28
CA ILE A 225 1.38 -11.02 -10.25
C ILE A 225 2.19 -11.26 -11.53
N TYR A 226 2.42 -10.21 -12.30
CA TYR A 226 3.31 -10.22 -13.47
C TYR A 226 4.67 -9.66 -13.08
N LEU A 227 5.73 -10.34 -13.49
CA LEU A 227 7.11 -9.95 -13.20
C LEU A 227 7.82 -9.51 -14.48
N PHE A 228 8.43 -8.34 -14.44
CA PHE A 228 9.28 -7.83 -15.51
C PHE A 228 10.72 -7.77 -15.04
N ASN A 229 11.65 -7.98 -15.96
CA ASN A 229 13.05 -7.68 -15.70
C ASN A 229 13.29 -6.18 -15.80
N TRP A 230 14.16 -5.65 -14.98
CA TRP A 230 14.68 -4.29 -15.19
C TRP A 230 15.37 -4.27 -16.58
N ASP A 231 15.11 -3.24 -17.35
CA ASP A 231 15.51 -3.08 -18.77
C ASP A 231 14.85 -4.07 -19.76
N GLY A 232 13.95 -4.95 -19.29
CA GLY A 232 13.16 -5.85 -20.14
C GLY A 232 11.66 -5.61 -19.98
N PHE A 233 11.22 -4.35 -20.05
CA PHE A 233 9.84 -3.94 -19.76
C PHE A 233 8.83 -4.28 -20.86
N GLY A 234 9.27 -4.70 -22.05
CA GLY A 234 8.37 -4.98 -23.16
C GLY A 234 7.43 -6.17 -22.91
N ALA A 235 7.91 -7.21 -22.23
CA ALA A 235 7.13 -8.42 -21.95
C ALA A 235 7.38 -8.91 -20.52
N ALA A 236 6.35 -9.51 -19.92
CA ALA A 236 6.49 -10.15 -18.62
C ALA A 236 7.46 -11.34 -18.69
N SER A 237 8.43 -11.39 -17.79
CA SER A 237 9.43 -12.48 -17.70
C SER A 237 8.91 -13.69 -16.94
N ASP A 238 7.91 -13.50 -16.10
CA ASP A 238 7.26 -14.54 -15.30
C ASP A 238 5.89 -14.05 -14.83
N ARG A 239 5.04 -14.98 -14.40
CA ARG A 239 3.73 -14.69 -13.82
C ARG A 239 3.42 -15.66 -12.70
N PHE A 240 2.71 -15.18 -11.69
CA PHE A 240 2.30 -15.98 -10.55
C PHE A 240 0.83 -15.70 -10.22
N ALA A 241 -0.05 -16.66 -10.48
CA ALA A 241 -1.45 -16.57 -10.11
C ALA A 241 -1.62 -16.89 -8.62
N LEU A 242 -2.27 -16.01 -7.89
CA LEU A 242 -2.68 -16.22 -6.51
C LEU A 242 -4.04 -16.93 -6.48
N ARG A 243 -4.32 -17.67 -5.40
CA ARG A 243 -5.67 -18.14 -5.11
C ARG A 243 -6.47 -16.99 -4.45
N ALA A 244 -6.64 -15.89 -5.18
CA ALA A 244 -7.38 -14.70 -4.78
C ALA A 244 -8.14 -14.17 -6.00
N GLU A 245 -9.30 -13.56 -5.79
CA GLU A 245 -10.12 -13.04 -6.88
C GLU A 245 -9.45 -11.86 -7.58
N SER A 246 -8.71 -11.05 -6.82
CA SER A 246 -8.04 -9.86 -7.32
C SER A 246 -6.76 -9.56 -6.55
N ILE A 247 -5.95 -8.68 -7.09
CA ILE A 247 -4.91 -7.95 -6.39
C ILE A 247 -5.26 -6.47 -6.54
N ASP A 248 -5.71 -5.81 -5.47
CA ASP A 248 -6.15 -4.43 -5.55
C ASP A 248 -5.03 -3.47 -5.17
N CYS A 249 -4.18 -3.88 -4.23
CA CYS A 249 -3.00 -3.13 -3.83
C CYS A 249 -1.85 -4.07 -3.47
N MET A 250 -0.63 -3.58 -3.60
CA MET A 250 0.58 -4.34 -3.29
C MET A 250 1.68 -3.41 -2.78
N VAL A 251 2.35 -3.80 -1.70
CA VAL A 251 3.49 -3.06 -1.14
C VAL A 251 4.65 -3.99 -0.83
N PRO A 252 5.90 -3.58 -1.09
CA PRO A 252 7.07 -4.35 -0.73
C PRO A 252 7.34 -4.23 0.78
N VAL A 253 7.51 -5.37 1.45
CA VAL A 253 7.93 -5.42 2.86
C VAL A 253 9.42 -5.72 2.95
N THR A 254 9.90 -6.64 2.13
CA THR A 254 11.33 -6.94 1.98
C THR A 254 11.73 -6.89 0.50
N ASP A 255 13.01 -7.10 0.23
CA ASP A 255 13.51 -7.18 -1.16
C ASP A 255 12.91 -8.36 -1.99
N SER A 256 12.23 -9.29 -1.33
CA SER A 256 11.64 -10.48 -1.96
C SER A 256 10.19 -10.72 -1.59
N ILE A 257 9.67 -10.10 -0.55
CA ILE A 257 8.32 -10.32 -0.04
C ILE A 257 7.48 -9.07 -0.20
N VAL A 258 6.31 -9.24 -0.79
CA VAL A 258 5.27 -8.23 -0.91
C VAL A 258 4.06 -8.61 -0.07
N CYS A 259 3.36 -7.63 0.47
CA CYS A 259 2.01 -7.80 0.99
C CYS A 259 1.00 -7.37 -0.08
N VAL A 260 -0.03 -8.17 -0.24
CA VAL A 260 -1.07 -8.02 -1.26
C VAL A 260 -2.42 -7.93 -0.57
N GLY A 261 -3.21 -6.92 -0.91
CA GLY A 261 -4.60 -6.76 -0.51
C GLY A 261 -5.54 -7.15 -1.65
N SER A 262 -6.66 -7.76 -1.34
CA SER A 262 -7.65 -8.23 -2.32
C SER A 262 -9.10 -7.95 -1.90
N LEU A 263 -10.03 -8.12 -2.84
CA LEU A 263 -11.47 -7.93 -2.66
C LEU A 263 -12.06 -8.80 -1.53
N ASP A 264 -11.47 -9.95 -1.25
CA ASP A 264 -11.92 -10.83 -0.16
C ASP A 264 -11.56 -10.32 1.25
N GLY A 265 -10.91 -9.16 1.34
CA GLY A 265 -10.51 -8.54 2.59
C GLY A 265 -9.28 -9.18 3.25
N VAL A 266 -8.60 -10.12 2.59
CA VAL A 266 -7.43 -10.81 3.14
C VAL A 266 -6.14 -10.17 2.66
N ILE A 267 -5.22 -9.93 3.58
CA ILE A 267 -3.86 -9.47 3.30
C ILE A 267 -2.93 -10.67 3.28
N ARG A 268 -2.32 -10.94 2.14
CA ARG A 268 -1.41 -12.07 1.93
C ARG A 268 0.03 -11.61 1.79
N ALA A 269 0.96 -12.33 2.42
CA ALA A 269 2.39 -12.17 2.18
C ALA A 269 2.81 -13.14 1.07
N VAL A 270 3.47 -12.61 0.06
CA VAL A 270 3.90 -13.36 -1.13
C VAL A 270 5.38 -13.17 -1.35
N ASN A 271 6.12 -14.28 -1.44
CA ASN A 271 7.53 -14.24 -1.84
C ASN A 271 7.63 -14.31 -3.36
N VAL A 272 8.47 -13.45 -3.92
CA VAL A 272 8.77 -13.40 -5.35
C VAL A 272 10.13 -14.02 -5.61
N LEU A 273 10.17 -15.02 -6.48
CA LEU A 273 11.36 -15.78 -6.88
C LEU A 273 12.16 -16.35 -5.67
N PRO A 274 11.74 -17.52 -5.18
CA PRO A 274 10.67 -18.40 -5.71
C PRO A 274 9.26 -17.87 -5.40
N ASN A 275 8.36 -17.96 -6.39
CA ASN A 275 6.99 -17.47 -6.29
C ASN A 275 6.19 -18.37 -5.34
N ARG A 276 5.79 -17.82 -4.22
CA ARG A 276 5.06 -18.58 -3.20
C ARG A 276 4.27 -17.66 -2.27
N VAL A 277 3.03 -18.02 -1.99
CA VAL A 277 2.28 -17.43 -0.87
C VAL A 277 2.93 -17.93 0.43
N VAL A 278 3.35 -16.99 1.25
CA VAL A 278 4.02 -17.25 2.54
C VAL A 278 3.00 -17.48 3.63
N GLY A 279 1.90 -16.70 3.62
CA GLY A 279 0.82 -16.79 4.59
C GLY A 279 -0.09 -15.58 4.52
N SER A 280 -1.09 -15.58 5.40
CA SER A 280 -1.96 -14.43 5.67
C SER A 280 -1.34 -13.55 6.75
N VAL A 281 -1.34 -12.24 6.52
CA VAL A 281 -0.91 -11.23 7.50
C VAL A 281 -2.09 -10.82 8.38
N GLY A 282 -3.27 -10.63 7.76
CA GLY A 282 -4.46 -10.19 8.46
C GLY A 282 -5.66 -10.09 7.53
N GLN A 283 -6.79 -9.62 8.08
CA GLN A 283 -8.03 -9.48 7.31
C GLN A 283 -8.92 -8.35 7.82
N HIS A 284 -9.74 -7.82 6.92
CA HIS A 284 -10.88 -6.96 7.17
C HIS A 284 -12.15 -7.75 6.84
N LEU A 285 -12.66 -8.49 7.72
CA LEU A 285 -13.88 -9.33 7.76
C LEU A 285 -14.78 -9.31 6.49
N GLY A 286 -14.21 -9.67 5.32
CA GLY A 286 -14.93 -9.70 4.04
C GLY A 286 -15.09 -8.35 3.34
N GLU A 287 -14.49 -7.27 3.86
CA GLU A 287 -14.53 -5.96 3.23
C GLU A 287 -13.28 -5.75 2.36
N PRO A 288 -13.44 -5.29 1.12
CA PRO A 288 -12.33 -5.07 0.19
C PRO A 288 -11.21 -4.20 0.78
N ILE A 289 -9.96 -4.61 0.55
CA ILE A 289 -8.79 -3.81 0.92
C ILE A 289 -8.60 -2.72 -0.14
N GLU A 290 -8.63 -1.46 0.29
CA GLU A 290 -8.40 -0.32 -0.60
C GLU A 290 -6.91 -0.05 -0.80
N GLN A 291 -6.17 0.10 0.29
CA GLN A 291 -4.75 0.44 0.22
C GLN A 291 -3.95 -0.19 1.35
N LEU A 292 -2.68 -0.44 1.07
CA LEU A 292 -1.66 -0.87 2.02
C LEU A 292 -0.55 0.17 2.11
N ALA A 293 0.01 0.36 3.29
CA ALA A 293 1.18 1.21 3.51
C ALA A 293 2.15 0.53 4.50
N VAL A 294 3.44 0.65 4.23
CA VAL A 294 4.50 0.10 5.10
C VAL A 294 5.16 1.24 5.86
N GLY A 295 5.29 1.06 7.16
CA GLY A 295 5.92 2.04 8.05
C GLY A 295 7.45 2.02 8.01
N PRO A 296 8.08 2.96 8.72
CA PRO A 296 9.52 3.04 8.80
C PRO A 296 10.13 1.73 9.32
N GLY A 297 11.21 1.30 8.69
CA GLY A 297 11.88 0.03 9.01
C GLY A 297 11.18 -1.24 8.48
N GLY A 298 10.03 -1.11 7.80
CA GLY A 298 9.34 -2.24 7.17
C GLY A 298 8.72 -3.26 8.14
N THR A 299 8.58 -2.92 9.42
CA THR A 299 8.07 -3.84 10.45
C THR A 299 6.58 -3.70 10.73
N LEU A 300 6.00 -2.56 10.38
CA LEU A 300 4.58 -2.26 10.55
C LEU A 300 3.92 -2.07 9.19
N LEU A 301 2.80 -2.74 8.99
CA LEU A 301 1.93 -2.58 7.82
C LEU A 301 0.61 -1.95 8.29
N ALA A 302 0.12 -0.96 7.56
CA ALA A 302 -1.22 -0.41 7.71
C ALA A 302 -2.08 -0.82 6.51
N SER A 303 -3.36 -1.05 6.75
CA SER A 303 -4.34 -1.38 5.70
C SER A 303 -5.63 -0.60 5.90
N SER A 304 -6.18 -0.04 4.82
CA SER A 304 -7.53 0.53 4.79
C SER A 304 -8.47 -0.36 4.00
N ALA A 305 -9.74 -0.38 4.39
CA ALA A 305 -10.77 -1.16 3.73
C ALA A 305 -12.13 -0.46 3.81
N HIS A 306 -13.15 -1.03 3.17
CA HIS A 306 -14.51 -0.50 3.17
C HIS A 306 -15.21 -0.54 4.55
N ASP A 307 -14.61 -1.22 5.54
CA ASP A 307 -15.09 -1.21 6.93
C ASP A 307 -14.84 0.11 7.68
N GLN A 308 -14.38 1.15 6.97
CA GLN A 308 -14.08 2.49 7.51
C GLN A 308 -12.99 2.47 8.59
N LYS A 309 -12.09 1.48 8.54
CA LYS A 309 -11.01 1.32 9.50
C LYS A 309 -9.66 1.28 8.82
N VAL A 310 -8.68 1.82 9.51
CA VAL A 310 -7.27 1.52 9.26
C VAL A 310 -6.78 0.60 10.37
N LYS A 311 -6.31 -0.57 9.99
CA LYS A 311 -5.73 -1.59 10.88
C LYS A 311 -4.23 -1.65 10.72
N PHE A 312 -3.56 -2.08 11.79
CA PHE A 312 -2.11 -2.21 11.85
C PHE A 312 -1.71 -3.66 12.09
N TRP A 313 -0.65 -4.10 11.41
CA TRP A 313 -0.16 -5.47 11.42
C TRP A 313 1.34 -5.49 11.65
N ASP A 314 1.81 -6.33 12.56
CA ASP A 314 3.24 -6.59 12.73
C ASP A 314 3.71 -7.55 11.63
N VAL A 315 4.60 -7.07 10.77
CA VAL A 315 5.21 -7.84 9.67
C VAL A 315 6.71 -8.08 9.89
N SER A 316 7.21 -7.81 11.09
CA SER A 316 8.63 -7.97 11.44
C SER A 316 9.15 -9.38 11.19
N ALA A 317 8.32 -10.41 11.42
CA ALA A 317 8.67 -11.81 11.17
C ALA A 317 9.01 -12.11 9.70
N LEU A 318 8.48 -11.33 8.75
CA LEU A 318 8.75 -11.51 7.32
C LEU A 318 10.21 -11.18 6.96
N HIS A 319 10.90 -10.34 7.74
CA HIS A 319 12.31 -9.99 7.51
C HIS A 319 13.28 -11.13 7.79
N SER A 320 12.93 -12.02 8.72
CA SER A 320 13.74 -13.18 9.08
C SER A 320 13.39 -14.43 8.27
N LEU A 321 12.36 -14.34 7.41
CA LEU A 321 11.87 -15.48 6.67
C LEU A 321 12.79 -15.83 5.49
N VAL A 322 13.32 -17.05 5.49
CA VAL A 322 14.05 -17.62 4.38
C VAL A 322 13.15 -18.59 3.64
N VAL A 323 12.77 -18.25 2.41
CA VAL A 323 11.99 -19.12 1.53
C VAL A 323 12.94 -19.95 0.69
N ASP A 324 13.08 -21.23 1.05
CA ASP A 324 13.93 -22.18 0.33
C ASP A 324 13.36 -22.51 -1.06
N ASP A 325 14.23 -22.64 -2.05
CA ASP A 325 13.85 -23.14 -3.37
C ASP A 325 13.44 -24.63 -3.27
N TYR A 326 12.25 -24.98 -3.71
CA TYR A 326 11.63 -26.31 -3.59
C TYR A 326 12.50 -27.44 -4.16
N ARG A 327 13.42 -27.14 -5.08
CA ARG A 327 14.34 -28.12 -5.71
C ARG A 327 15.38 -28.72 -4.74
N ARG A 328 15.68 -28.07 -3.61
CA ARG A 328 16.64 -28.57 -2.61
C ARG A 328 16.03 -29.55 -1.60
N LYS A 329 14.72 -29.59 -1.41
CA LYS A 329 14.05 -30.43 -0.39
C LYS A 329 13.89 -31.89 -0.74
N LYS A 330 14.06 -32.33 -1.98
CA LYS A 330 14.01 -33.77 -2.36
C LYS A 330 15.12 -34.61 -1.74
N LYS A 331 16.09 -34.04 -1.00
CA LYS A 331 17.23 -34.76 -0.39
C LYS A 331 17.32 -34.71 1.14
N ARG A 332 16.42 -34.01 1.87
CA ARG A 332 16.45 -34.06 3.34
C ARG A 332 15.01 -34.07 3.90
N GLY A 333 14.57 -35.28 4.25
CA GLY A 333 13.33 -35.44 5.00
C GLY A 333 13.50 -34.90 6.43
N GLY A 334 12.81 -33.82 6.75
CA GLY A 334 12.64 -33.31 8.10
C GLY A 334 11.37 -32.44 8.15
N PRO A 335 10.61 -32.49 9.27
CA PRO A 335 9.35 -31.78 9.35
C PRO A 335 9.55 -30.27 9.30
N LEU A 336 8.68 -29.59 8.54
CA LEU A 336 8.55 -28.13 8.53
C LEU A 336 8.25 -27.62 9.95
N ARG A 337 9.10 -26.75 10.49
CA ARG A 337 8.73 -25.96 11.67
C ARG A 337 7.64 -24.99 11.25
N ALA A 338 6.45 -25.16 11.82
CA ALA A 338 5.37 -24.19 11.72
C ALA A 338 5.82 -22.84 12.29
N LEU A 339 5.46 -21.74 11.63
CA LEU A 339 5.60 -20.41 12.20
C LEU A 339 4.86 -20.39 13.55
N SER A 340 5.51 -19.86 14.58
CA SER A 340 4.92 -19.72 15.91
C SER A 340 3.62 -18.93 15.82
N SER A 341 2.56 -19.45 16.43
CA SER A 341 1.20 -18.91 16.45
C SER A 341 1.03 -17.53 17.08
N LYS A 342 2.11 -16.85 17.40
CA LYS A 342 2.07 -15.45 17.92
C LYS A 342 1.98 -14.37 16.83
N ALA A 343 2.27 -14.72 15.58
CA ALA A 343 2.19 -13.77 14.46
C ALA A 343 0.90 -13.93 13.62
N VAL A 344 0.10 -14.96 13.89
CA VAL A 344 -1.16 -15.22 13.18
C VAL A 344 -2.27 -15.23 14.23
N GLY A 345 -3.17 -14.24 14.16
CA GLY A 345 -4.38 -14.24 14.97
C GLY A 345 -5.11 -15.58 14.84
N SER A 346 -5.73 -16.05 15.91
CA SER A 346 -6.45 -17.32 16.04
C SER A 346 -7.62 -17.42 15.05
N GLY A 347 -7.32 -17.69 13.81
CA GLY A 347 -8.26 -18.03 12.75
C GLY A 347 -7.70 -19.24 12.02
N GLU A 348 -8.58 -20.18 11.73
CA GLU A 348 -8.38 -21.47 11.13
C GLU A 348 -7.14 -21.63 10.25
N ASP A 349 -6.40 -22.71 10.50
CA ASP A 349 -5.16 -23.08 9.84
C ASP A 349 -5.30 -23.07 8.30
N PHE A 350 -4.99 -21.93 7.69
CA PHE A 350 -5.04 -21.73 6.23
C PHE A 350 -4.17 -22.76 5.45
N PHE A 351 -3.27 -23.44 6.15
CA PHE A 351 -2.43 -24.48 5.56
C PHE A 351 -3.04 -25.89 5.57
N ALA A 352 -4.22 -26.08 6.15
CA ALA A 352 -4.88 -27.40 6.17
C ALA A 352 -5.29 -27.84 4.75
N ASP A 353 -5.65 -26.90 3.87
CA ASP A 353 -6.07 -27.18 2.48
C ASP A 353 -4.90 -27.44 1.52
N LEU A 354 -3.67 -27.30 1.94
CA LEU A 354 -2.48 -27.59 1.13
C LEU A 354 -1.90 -29.00 1.39
N ARG A 355 -2.59 -29.84 2.16
CA ARG A 355 -2.25 -31.24 2.32
C ARG A 355 -2.86 -32.02 1.16
N ASP A 356 -1.99 -32.41 0.25
CA ASP A 356 -2.07 -33.48 -0.76
C ASP A 356 -3.46 -34.05 -1.06
N GLU A 357 -4.04 -33.64 -2.20
CA GLU A 357 -4.97 -34.53 -2.90
C GLU A 357 -4.16 -35.73 -3.40
N PRO A 358 -4.58 -36.96 -3.12
CA PRO A 358 -3.93 -38.14 -3.70
C PRO A 358 -4.15 -38.14 -5.20
N GLU A 359 -3.06 -38.33 -5.98
CA GLU A 359 -3.14 -38.68 -7.39
C GLU A 359 -4.01 -39.94 -7.54
N GLU A 360 -5.21 -39.79 -8.09
CA GLU A 360 -5.95 -40.92 -8.62
C GLU A 360 -5.21 -41.43 -9.84
N ALA A 361 -4.62 -42.61 -9.69
CA ALA A 361 -4.04 -43.40 -10.75
C ALA A 361 -5.18 -43.80 -11.72
N ALA A 362 -5.11 -43.25 -12.94
CA ALA A 362 -5.91 -43.76 -14.06
C ALA A 362 -5.41 -45.15 -14.44
N ALA A 363 -6.28 -46.13 -14.33
CA ALA A 363 -6.19 -47.44 -14.98
C ALA A 363 -6.75 -47.35 -16.42
#